data_5f1dacf2074de1c399048082f40c04d2
#
_entry.id   5f1dacf2074de1c399048082f40c04d2
#
_cell.length_a   1.000
_cell.length_b   1.000
_cell.length_c   1.000
_cell.angle_alpha   90.00
_cell.angle_beta   90.00
_cell.angle_gamma   90.00
#
_symmetry.space_group_name_H-M   'P 1'
#
loop_
_entity.id
_entity.type
_entity.pdbx_description
1 polymer ?
#
loop_
_entity_poly.entity_id
_entity_poly.type
_entity_poly.pdbx_seq_one_letter_code
_entity_poly.pdbx_strand_id
1 'polypeptide(L)'
;ANEQYGKIYAKFANMPIEEVAKDPQAQRIGKNMFDTYCIQCHGSDAKGSKGFPNLTDGDWLWGGSPEQIHETIAKGRIAIMAPWGPALGEERVKDVANYVMSFSKPAGQYDEERAARGNAIFHGPPANCFTCHGDKGQGVLGLGPNLTDDVWLWCGTQKAIIETITNGRHNQ
;
A
#
# COMPACT_ATOMS: atom_id res chain seq x y z
N ALA A 1 -13.64 35.03 7.02
CA ALA A 1 -13.19 33.65 7.24
C ALA A 1 -11.72 33.43 6.76
N ASN A 2 -11.32 33.91 5.57
CA ASN A 2 -9.98 33.69 5.01
C ASN A 2 -8.82 34.31 5.80
N GLU A 3 -9.01 35.48 6.43
CA GLU A 3 -7.92 36.23 7.08
C GLU A 3 -7.48 35.57 8.40
N GLN A 4 -8.40 35.00 9.14
CA GLN A 4 -8.12 34.33 10.41
C GLN A 4 -7.40 32.99 10.18
N TYR A 5 -7.84 32.22 9.18
CA TYR A 5 -7.17 30.97 8.80
C TYR A 5 -5.79 31.23 8.19
N GLY A 6 -5.61 32.30 7.41
CA GLY A 6 -4.32 32.66 6.83
C GLY A 6 -3.24 32.91 7.89
N LYS A 7 -3.58 33.56 9.00
CA LYS A 7 -2.63 33.79 10.12
C LYS A 7 -2.26 32.49 10.85
N ILE A 8 -3.23 31.59 11.01
CA ILE A 8 -3.00 30.29 11.66
C ILE A 8 -2.08 29.42 10.80
N TYR A 9 -2.35 29.33 9.50
CA TYR A 9 -1.51 28.56 8.58
C TYR A 9 -0.12 29.17 8.42
N ALA A 10 0.01 30.50 8.39
CA ALA A 10 1.29 31.17 8.33
C ALA A 10 2.20 30.84 9.52
N LYS A 11 1.61 30.62 10.72
CA LYS A 11 2.36 30.18 11.90
C LYS A 11 3.07 28.85 11.66
N PHE A 12 2.40 27.92 11.00
CA PHE A 12 2.91 26.55 10.80
C PHE A 12 3.71 26.37 9.51
N ALA A 13 3.55 27.27 8.53
CA ALA A 13 4.14 27.13 7.19
C ALA A 13 5.67 27.04 7.18
N ASN A 14 6.34 27.62 8.17
CA ASN A 14 7.81 27.64 8.27
C ASN A 14 8.33 26.80 9.46
N MET A 15 7.47 26.02 10.10
CA MET A 15 7.87 25.13 11.19
C MET A 15 8.20 23.75 10.66
N PRO A 16 9.22 23.06 11.23
CA PRO A 16 9.42 21.63 10.95
C PRO A 16 8.16 20.83 11.24
N ILE A 17 7.85 19.85 10.37
CA ILE A 17 6.59 19.08 10.47
C ILE A 17 6.48 18.38 11.83
N GLU A 18 7.58 17.87 12.38
CA GLU A 18 7.64 17.22 13.69
C GLU A 18 7.25 18.15 14.83
N GLU A 19 7.56 19.45 14.72
CA GLU A 19 7.16 20.45 15.71
C GLU A 19 5.68 20.84 15.53
N VAL A 20 5.22 20.95 14.28
CA VAL A 20 3.79 21.14 13.97
C VAL A 20 2.96 20.00 14.56
N ALA A 21 3.41 18.77 14.42
CA ALA A 21 2.73 17.59 14.94
C ALA A 21 2.60 17.55 16.47
N LYS A 22 3.43 18.29 17.19
CA LYS A 22 3.37 18.42 18.67
C LYS A 22 2.49 19.59 19.13
N ASP A 23 2.18 20.56 18.26
CA ASP A 23 1.38 21.72 18.61
C ASP A 23 -0.11 21.34 18.79
N PRO A 24 -0.71 21.60 19.97
CA PRO A 24 -2.11 21.20 20.22
C PRO A 24 -3.14 21.89 19.31
N GLN A 25 -2.83 23.08 18.79
CA GLN A 25 -3.70 23.77 17.85
C GLN A 25 -3.63 23.11 16.47
N ALA A 26 -2.43 22.74 16.01
CA ALA A 26 -2.23 22.02 14.77
C ALA A 26 -2.90 20.64 14.83
N GLN A 27 -2.76 19.91 15.94
CA GLN A 27 -3.42 18.61 16.13
C GLN A 27 -4.94 18.71 16.03
N ARG A 28 -5.56 19.73 16.65
CA ARG A 28 -7.02 19.94 16.54
C ARG A 28 -7.44 20.24 15.09
N ILE A 29 -6.67 21.07 14.40
CA ILE A 29 -6.94 21.38 12.98
C ILE A 29 -6.78 20.13 12.14
N GLY A 30 -5.69 19.38 12.30
CA GLY A 30 -5.41 18.15 11.58
C GLY A 30 -6.50 17.09 11.83
N LYS A 31 -6.93 16.93 13.09
CA LYS A 31 -8.04 16.03 13.42
C LYS A 31 -9.32 16.42 12.71
N ASN A 32 -9.70 17.69 12.72
CA ASN A 32 -10.91 18.15 12.04
C ASN A 32 -10.83 17.92 10.51
N MET A 33 -9.65 18.14 9.91
CA MET A 33 -9.44 17.86 8.50
C MET A 33 -9.53 16.35 8.21
N PHE A 34 -8.92 15.52 9.04
CA PHE A 34 -9.02 14.06 8.92
C PHE A 34 -10.47 13.60 9.04
N ASP A 35 -11.18 14.04 10.06
CA ASP A 35 -12.59 13.69 10.30
C ASP A 35 -13.51 14.16 9.16
N THR A 36 -13.12 15.21 8.44
CA THR A 36 -13.94 15.76 7.35
C THR A 36 -13.66 15.08 6.01
N TYR A 37 -12.39 14.80 5.70
CA TYR A 37 -11.98 14.42 4.35
C TYR A 37 -11.38 13.01 4.24
N CYS A 38 -10.87 12.44 5.32
CA CYS A 38 -10.07 11.22 5.26
C CYS A 38 -10.79 9.98 5.83
N ILE A 39 -11.65 10.14 6.82
CA ILE A 39 -12.31 9.01 7.51
C ILE A 39 -13.15 8.14 6.59
N GLN A 40 -13.66 8.70 5.51
CA GLN A 40 -14.54 7.98 4.58
C GLN A 40 -13.81 6.79 3.93
N CYS A 41 -12.51 6.93 3.73
CA CYS A 41 -11.65 5.91 3.15
C CYS A 41 -10.80 5.19 4.21
N HIS A 42 -10.20 5.94 5.12
CA HIS A 42 -9.25 5.39 6.09
C HIS A 42 -9.88 4.94 7.42
N GLY A 43 -11.19 5.15 7.61
CA GLY A 43 -11.88 4.83 8.86
C GLY A 43 -11.67 5.90 9.94
N SER A 44 -12.58 5.96 10.91
CA SER A 44 -12.49 6.92 12.03
C SER A 44 -11.36 6.61 13.01
N ASP A 45 -10.89 5.37 13.03
CA ASP A 45 -9.74 4.90 13.78
C ASP A 45 -8.43 4.89 12.96
N ALA A 46 -8.49 5.38 11.71
CA ALA A 46 -7.39 5.43 10.75
C ALA A 46 -6.79 4.05 10.39
N LYS A 47 -7.47 2.93 10.70
CA LYS A 47 -6.98 1.58 10.42
C LYS A 47 -7.24 1.11 8.99
N GLY A 48 -7.79 1.99 8.16
CA GLY A 48 -8.02 1.70 6.76
C GLY A 48 -9.27 0.86 6.50
N SER A 49 -9.43 0.52 5.25
CA SER A 49 -10.45 -0.39 4.75
C SER A 49 -9.96 -1.04 3.46
N LYS A 50 -10.71 -1.98 2.90
CA LYS A 50 -10.30 -2.64 1.65
C LYS A 50 -9.98 -1.62 0.54
N GLY A 51 -8.75 -1.59 0.08
CA GLY A 51 -8.23 -0.65 -0.92
C GLY A 51 -7.67 0.65 -0.36
N PHE A 52 -7.79 0.88 0.96
CA PHE A 52 -7.24 2.06 1.64
C PHE A 52 -6.36 1.65 2.82
N PRO A 53 -5.10 2.11 2.86
CA PRO A 53 -4.14 1.65 3.86
C PRO A 53 -4.50 2.05 5.28
N ASN A 54 -4.07 1.22 6.23
CA ASN A 54 -4.00 1.57 7.63
C ASN A 54 -2.93 2.65 7.81
N LEU A 55 -3.26 3.74 8.48
CA LEU A 55 -2.35 4.86 8.73
C LEU A 55 -1.71 4.80 10.13
N THR A 56 -1.99 3.73 10.88
CA THR A 56 -1.51 3.56 12.27
C THR A 56 -0.47 2.45 12.42
N ASP A 57 -0.18 1.70 11.34
CA ASP A 57 0.85 0.66 11.33
C ASP A 57 2.20 1.18 10.79
N GLY A 58 3.15 0.28 10.64
CA GLY A 58 4.49 0.59 10.13
C GLY A 58 4.67 0.34 8.63
N ASP A 59 3.61 -0.05 7.92
CA ASP A 59 3.70 -0.41 6.50
C ASP A 59 3.37 0.79 5.59
N TRP A 60 4.40 1.37 5.01
CA TRP A 60 4.31 2.59 4.22
C TRP A 60 4.91 2.42 2.82
N LEU A 61 4.08 2.09 1.84
CA LEU A 61 4.53 1.94 0.44
C LEU A 61 5.28 3.18 -0.09
N TRP A 62 4.88 4.37 0.32
CA TRP A 62 5.45 5.66 -0.13
C TRP A 62 6.38 6.29 0.90
N GLY A 63 6.68 5.55 1.98
CA GLY A 63 7.46 6.02 3.12
C GLY A 63 6.62 6.74 4.16
N GLY A 64 7.05 6.58 5.42
CA GLY A 64 6.36 7.06 6.62
C GLY A 64 7.06 8.24 7.29
N SER A 65 8.06 8.88 6.65
CA SER A 65 8.63 10.10 7.22
C SER A 65 7.62 11.26 7.13
N PRO A 66 7.71 12.26 8.01
CA PRO A 66 6.84 13.44 7.98
C PRO A 66 6.77 14.10 6.60
N GLU A 67 7.90 14.21 5.90
CA GLU A 67 7.99 14.81 4.57
C GLU A 67 7.29 13.95 3.52
N GLN A 68 7.46 12.61 3.58
CA GLN A 68 6.83 11.67 2.66
C GLN A 68 5.31 11.64 2.84
N ILE A 69 4.83 11.70 4.08
CA ILE A 69 3.40 11.81 4.41
C ILE A 69 2.85 13.14 3.90
N HIS A 70 3.55 14.25 4.17
CA HIS A 70 3.16 15.57 3.68
C HIS A 70 3.08 15.58 2.15
N GLU A 71 4.08 15.04 1.47
CA GLU A 71 4.09 14.95 0.01
C GLU A 71 2.91 14.12 -0.52
N THR A 72 2.62 12.99 0.15
CA THR A 72 1.50 12.13 -0.21
C THR A 72 0.16 12.86 -0.12
N ILE A 73 -0.05 13.63 0.94
CA ILE A 73 -1.29 14.41 1.13
C ILE A 73 -1.35 15.57 0.12
N ALA A 74 -0.24 16.27 -0.09
CA ALA A 74 -0.21 17.48 -0.93
C ALA A 74 -0.32 17.18 -2.43
N LYS A 75 0.29 16.09 -2.90
CA LYS A 75 0.40 15.76 -4.33
C LYS A 75 -0.41 14.53 -4.75
N GLY A 76 -0.87 13.74 -3.79
CA GLY A 76 -1.42 12.41 -4.04
C GLY A 76 -0.35 11.40 -4.48
N ARG A 77 -0.78 10.16 -4.69
CA ARG A 77 0.06 9.07 -5.20
C ARG A 77 -0.71 8.25 -6.22
N ILE A 78 0.00 7.74 -7.21
CA ILE A 78 -0.55 6.80 -8.19
C ILE A 78 0.22 5.50 -8.08
N ALA A 79 -0.50 4.42 -7.79
CA ALA A 79 0.04 3.07 -7.77
C ALA A 79 -0.67 2.22 -8.83
N ILE A 80 0.10 1.58 -9.70
CA ILE A 80 -0.44 0.74 -10.76
C ILE A 80 0.27 -0.61 -10.71
N MET A 81 -0.52 -1.67 -10.57
CA MET A 81 -0.10 -3.04 -10.86
C MET A 81 -0.79 -3.48 -12.15
N ALA A 82 -0.04 -3.82 -13.17
CA ALA A 82 -0.59 -4.26 -14.46
C ALA A 82 -1.43 -5.55 -14.33
N PRO A 83 -2.46 -5.74 -15.16
CA PRO A 83 -3.21 -6.99 -15.25
C PRO A 83 -2.39 -8.06 -15.96
N TRP A 84 -2.02 -9.12 -15.24
CA TRP A 84 -1.21 -10.21 -15.79
C TRP A 84 -2.02 -11.39 -16.31
N GLY A 85 -3.34 -11.42 -16.04
CA GLY A 85 -4.22 -12.48 -16.51
C GLY A 85 -4.11 -12.78 -18.02
N PRO A 86 -4.20 -11.75 -18.89
CA PRO A 86 -4.10 -11.97 -20.34
C PRO A 86 -2.75 -12.56 -20.81
N ALA A 87 -1.65 -12.17 -20.16
CA ALA A 87 -0.31 -12.62 -20.55
C ALA A 87 0.08 -13.97 -19.93
N LEU A 88 -0.41 -14.28 -18.74
CA LEU A 88 -0.04 -15.49 -18.02
C LEU A 88 -1.04 -16.64 -18.26
N GLY A 89 -2.31 -16.33 -18.37
CA GLY A 89 -3.39 -17.31 -18.34
C GLY A 89 -3.67 -17.83 -16.93
N GLU A 90 -4.82 -18.48 -16.76
CA GLU A 90 -5.37 -18.85 -15.45
C GLU A 90 -4.43 -19.74 -14.62
N GLU A 91 -3.83 -20.76 -15.24
CA GLU A 91 -2.98 -21.72 -14.50
C GLU A 91 -1.68 -21.08 -13.99
N ARG A 92 -1.02 -20.28 -14.81
CA ARG A 92 0.20 -19.58 -14.38
C ARG A 92 -0.07 -18.49 -13.34
N VAL A 93 -1.25 -17.85 -13.40
CA VAL A 93 -1.70 -16.93 -12.33
C VAL A 93 -1.88 -17.69 -11.02
N LYS A 94 -2.48 -18.88 -11.03
CA LYS A 94 -2.59 -19.73 -9.83
C LYS A 94 -1.22 -20.15 -9.31
N ASP A 95 -0.29 -20.49 -10.20
CA ASP A 95 1.06 -20.88 -9.81
C ASP A 95 1.79 -19.73 -9.10
N VAL A 96 1.81 -18.52 -9.69
CA VAL A 96 2.47 -17.37 -9.04
C VAL A 96 1.74 -16.91 -7.78
N ALA A 97 0.41 -17.04 -7.70
CA ALA A 97 -0.35 -16.74 -6.50
C ALA A 97 0.05 -17.66 -5.33
N ASN A 98 0.26 -18.95 -5.57
CA ASN A 98 0.75 -19.88 -4.55
C ASN A 98 2.19 -19.55 -4.12
N TYR A 99 3.04 -19.12 -5.05
CA TYR A 99 4.38 -18.62 -4.68
C TYR A 99 4.31 -17.37 -3.79
N VAL A 100 3.46 -16.42 -4.11
CA VAL A 100 3.23 -15.25 -3.25
C VAL A 100 2.74 -15.65 -1.86
N MET A 101 1.81 -16.62 -1.78
CA MET A 101 1.36 -17.14 -0.49
C MET A 101 2.49 -17.79 0.32
N SER A 102 3.45 -18.43 -0.33
CA SER A 102 4.59 -19.07 0.36
C SER A 102 5.51 -18.11 1.10
N PHE A 103 5.45 -16.81 0.80
CA PHE A 103 6.23 -15.82 1.55
C PHE A 103 5.76 -15.62 3.00
N SER A 104 4.46 -15.74 3.25
CA SER A 104 3.87 -15.44 4.57
C SER A 104 3.08 -16.60 5.18
N LYS A 105 2.77 -17.65 4.41
CA LYS A 105 2.01 -18.79 4.90
C LYS A 105 2.89 -20.02 5.13
N PRO A 106 2.65 -20.79 6.20
CA PRO A 106 3.37 -22.03 6.43
C PRO A 106 3.01 -23.09 5.37
N ALA A 107 3.91 -24.06 5.20
CA ALA A 107 3.69 -25.23 4.37
C ALA A 107 2.32 -25.91 4.68
N GLY A 108 1.63 -26.36 3.64
CA GLY A 108 0.28 -26.95 3.74
C GLY A 108 -0.86 -25.93 3.68
N GLN A 109 -0.58 -24.63 3.69
CA GLN A 109 -1.61 -23.59 3.48
C GLN A 109 -1.61 -23.02 2.04
N TYR A 110 -0.74 -23.54 1.19
CA TYR A 110 -0.66 -23.26 -0.25
C TYR A 110 -0.23 -24.54 -0.97
N ASP A 111 -0.40 -24.58 -2.29
CA ASP A 111 0.07 -25.69 -3.13
C ASP A 111 1.57 -25.50 -3.41
N GLU A 112 2.40 -26.37 -2.84
CA GLU A 112 3.86 -26.28 -2.93
C GLU A 112 4.39 -26.53 -4.35
N GLU A 113 3.74 -27.43 -5.13
CA GLU A 113 4.12 -27.68 -6.52
C GLU A 113 3.81 -26.46 -7.40
N ARG A 114 2.64 -25.83 -7.19
CA ARG A 114 2.31 -24.57 -7.83
C ARG A 114 3.28 -23.45 -7.43
N ALA A 115 3.61 -23.35 -6.16
CA ALA A 115 4.58 -22.36 -5.67
C ALA A 115 5.95 -22.53 -6.31
N ALA A 116 6.41 -23.76 -6.47
CA ALA A 116 7.68 -24.04 -7.17
C ALA A 116 7.67 -23.56 -8.63
N ARG A 117 6.57 -23.79 -9.38
CA ARG A 117 6.41 -23.23 -10.74
C ARG A 117 6.25 -21.72 -10.72
N GLY A 118 5.52 -21.18 -9.72
CA GLY A 118 5.28 -19.75 -9.52
C GLY A 118 6.55 -18.95 -9.30
N ASN A 119 7.55 -19.51 -8.64
CA ASN A 119 8.87 -18.91 -8.47
C ASN A 119 9.48 -18.48 -9.81
N ALA A 120 9.49 -19.36 -10.80
CA ALA A 120 10.02 -19.05 -12.13
C ALA A 120 9.23 -17.92 -12.83
N ILE A 121 7.92 -17.82 -12.60
CA ILE A 121 7.07 -16.77 -13.16
C ILE A 121 7.34 -15.44 -12.45
N PHE A 122 7.51 -15.46 -11.13
CA PHE A 122 7.77 -14.26 -10.32
C PHE A 122 9.10 -13.59 -10.72
N HIS A 123 10.12 -14.40 -11.03
CA HIS A 123 11.46 -13.94 -11.40
C HIS A 123 11.73 -13.87 -12.92
N GLY A 124 10.75 -14.24 -13.73
CA GLY A 124 10.95 -14.34 -15.19
C GLY A 124 9.88 -13.63 -16.02
N PRO A 125 10.13 -13.57 -17.34
CA PRO A 125 9.21 -12.95 -18.27
C PRO A 125 7.88 -13.75 -18.37
N PRO A 126 6.78 -13.09 -18.72
CA PRO A 126 6.68 -11.65 -19.03
C PRO A 126 6.49 -10.76 -17.81
N ALA A 127 6.18 -11.34 -16.63
CA ALA A 127 5.67 -10.56 -15.48
C ALA A 127 6.77 -9.89 -14.68
N ASN A 128 7.91 -10.58 -14.43
CA ASN A 128 9.03 -10.05 -13.65
C ASN A 128 8.58 -9.35 -12.34
N CYS A 129 7.73 -10.01 -11.56
CA CYS A 129 7.08 -9.45 -10.37
C CYS A 129 8.09 -8.87 -9.36
N PHE A 130 9.28 -9.52 -9.29
CA PHE A 130 10.37 -9.12 -8.40
C PHE A 130 10.86 -7.68 -8.62
N THR A 131 10.69 -7.11 -9.81
CA THR A 131 11.12 -5.74 -10.10
C THR A 131 10.40 -4.69 -9.25
N CYS A 132 9.13 -4.96 -8.92
CA CYS A 132 8.34 -4.09 -8.05
C CYS A 132 8.22 -4.63 -6.63
N HIS A 133 8.18 -5.96 -6.45
CA HIS A 133 7.96 -6.56 -5.14
C HIS A 133 9.24 -7.01 -4.44
N GLY A 134 10.41 -6.83 -5.07
CA GLY A 134 11.69 -7.30 -4.55
C GLY A 134 11.91 -8.80 -4.78
N ASP A 135 13.16 -9.21 -4.81
CA ASP A 135 13.57 -10.58 -5.11
C ASP A 135 13.01 -11.64 -4.15
N LYS A 136 12.79 -11.25 -2.88
CA LYS A 136 12.18 -12.08 -1.83
C LYS A 136 10.76 -11.66 -1.47
N GLY A 137 10.11 -10.85 -2.28
CA GLY A 137 8.78 -10.33 -2.02
C GLY A 137 8.72 -9.23 -0.95
N GLN A 138 9.86 -8.71 -0.51
CA GLN A 138 9.97 -7.72 0.59
C GLN A 138 9.46 -6.32 0.23
N GLY A 139 9.01 -6.11 -0.99
CA GLY A 139 8.59 -4.81 -1.51
C GLY A 139 9.74 -3.93 -1.96
N VAL A 140 9.40 -2.90 -2.69
CA VAL A 140 10.30 -1.81 -3.10
C VAL A 140 9.58 -0.49 -2.88
N LEU A 141 10.19 0.39 -2.09
CA LEU A 141 9.61 1.69 -1.73
C LEU A 141 9.15 2.46 -2.97
N GLY A 142 7.89 2.86 -2.99
CA GLY A 142 7.29 3.61 -4.08
C GLY A 142 6.96 2.80 -5.35
N LEU A 143 7.21 1.49 -5.37
CA LEU A 143 6.94 0.62 -6.53
C LEU A 143 5.94 -0.48 -6.23
N GLY A 144 6.20 -1.31 -5.22
CA GLY A 144 5.34 -2.42 -4.89
C GLY A 144 5.39 -2.77 -3.40
N PRO A 145 4.24 -3.17 -2.82
CA PRO A 145 4.16 -3.52 -1.41
C PRO A 145 4.97 -4.77 -1.07
N ASN A 146 5.30 -4.89 0.22
CA ASN A 146 5.81 -6.10 0.83
C ASN A 146 4.74 -7.22 0.74
N LEU A 147 5.14 -8.40 0.34
CA LEU A 147 4.28 -9.58 0.20
C LEU A 147 4.60 -10.64 1.27
N THR A 148 5.55 -10.35 2.17
CA THR A 148 6.05 -11.30 3.16
C THR A 148 5.41 -11.14 4.54
N ASP A 149 4.65 -10.09 4.74
CA ASP A 149 3.92 -9.79 5.99
C ASP A 149 2.42 -10.14 5.89
N ASP A 150 1.68 -9.79 6.93
CA ASP A 150 0.23 -9.99 7.00
C ASP A 150 -0.58 -8.73 6.66
N VAL A 151 0.07 -7.67 6.15
CA VAL A 151 -0.59 -6.41 5.77
C VAL A 151 -1.03 -6.45 4.31
N TRP A 152 -2.32 -6.56 4.08
CA TRP A 152 -2.91 -6.74 2.75
C TRP A 152 -3.96 -5.69 2.44
N LEU A 153 -3.64 -4.75 1.59
CA LEU A 153 -4.58 -3.71 1.13
C LEU A 153 -5.86 -4.29 0.48
N TRP A 154 -5.74 -5.40 -0.25
CA TRP A 154 -6.82 -6.03 -1.02
C TRP A 154 -7.26 -7.39 -0.46
N CYS A 155 -6.73 -7.81 0.69
CA CYS A 155 -6.92 -9.14 1.30
C CYS A 155 -5.89 -10.18 0.84
N GLY A 156 -5.33 -10.91 1.81
CA GLY A 156 -4.30 -11.95 1.62
C GLY A 156 -4.82 -13.36 1.39
N THR A 157 -6.10 -13.52 1.01
CA THR A 157 -6.62 -14.84 0.62
C THR A 157 -6.17 -15.23 -0.78
N GLN A 158 -6.01 -16.52 -1.05
CA GLN A 158 -5.63 -17.01 -2.38
C GLN A 158 -6.51 -16.43 -3.49
N LYS A 159 -7.83 -16.40 -3.28
CA LYS A 159 -8.78 -15.82 -4.23
C LYS A 159 -8.48 -14.35 -4.52
N ALA A 160 -8.22 -13.55 -3.49
CA ALA A 160 -7.95 -12.12 -3.66
C ALA A 160 -6.59 -11.85 -4.32
N ILE A 161 -5.58 -12.68 -4.03
CA ILE A 161 -4.27 -12.62 -4.68
C ILE A 161 -4.41 -12.97 -6.17
N ILE A 162 -5.12 -14.05 -6.52
CA ILE A 162 -5.42 -14.44 -7.92
C ILE A 162 -6.15 -13.29 -8.63
N GLU A 163 -7.18 -12.71 -8.01
CA GLU A 163 -7.92 -11.58 -8.58
C GLU A 163 -7.01 -10.37 -8.84
N THR A 164 -6.14 -10.05 -7.88
CA THR A 164 -5.18 -8.94 -7.99
C THR A 164 -4.19 -9.16 -9.12
N ILE A 165 -3.62 -10.34 -9.24
CA ILE A 165 -2.68 -10.67 -10.32
C ILE A 165 -3.38 -10.67 -11.67
N THR A 166 -4.60 -11.24 -11.75
CA THR A 166 -5.36 -11.33 -12.99
C THR A 166 -5.74 -9.97 -13.54
N ASN A 167 -6.32 -9.11 -12.70
CA ASN A 167 -6.96 -7.86 -13.11
C ASN A 167 -6.07 -6.63 -12.91
N GLY A 168 -4.95 -6.77 -12.21
CA GLY A 168 -4.16 -5.64 -11.77
C GLY A 168 -4.85 -4.80 -10.70
N ARG A 169 -4.20 -3.72 -10.29
CA ARG A 169 -4.75 -2.71 -9.38
C ARG A 169 -4.34 -1.32 -9.83
N HIS A 170 -5.26 -0.39 -9.68
CA HIS A 170 -5.01 1.02 -9.97
C HIS A 170 -5.58 1.86 -8.83
N ASN A 171 -4.71 2.54 -8.10
CA ASN A 171 -5.06 3.45 -7.00
C ASN A 171 -4.62 4.86 -7.37
N GLN A 172 -5.52 5.81 -7.17
CA GLN A 172 -5.28 7.26 -7.35
C GLN A 172 -5.59 7.99 -6.05
#